data_acbfaa363ef2825ff42efb1d318af88f
#
_entry.id   acbfaa363ef2825ff42efb1d318af88f
#
_cell.length_a   1.000
_cell.length_b   1.000
_cell.length_c   1.000
_cell.angle_alpha   90.00
_cell.angle_beta   90.00
_cell.angle_gamma   90.00
#
_symmetry.space_group_name_H-M   'P 1'
#
loop_
_entity.id
_entity.type
_entity.pdbx_description
1 polymer ?
#
loop_
_entity_poly.entity_id
_entity_poly.type
_entity_poly.pdbx_seq_one_letter_code
_entity_poly.pdbx_strand_id
1 'polypeptide(L)'
;MSQNPVLILFELFVMVLAISLHDATQSWAANRLGDPTARMLGRTTMNPAKHFSLWGMVISPLLAIFIFSNLLPYGWGQPVPMTYRNFPKKNGEFLAVLSGPMAQFLAAVVALIALLILKHTVANANASLDIVEALALRVPIRVDLAALPGIFPVLLLLYLSIMMNLLLCVFNMLPLPFLDGGRLIVHILPYNAAKAFEQYSLYFMLGFFLIGGYVVSIVFGPLLAIFTVLLSKL
;
A
#
# COMPACT_ATOMS: atom_id res chain seq x y z
N MET A 1 -6.56 18.23 16.44
CA MET A 1 -6.57 16.94 17.17
C MET A 1 -5.15 16.42 17.21
N SER A 2 -4.58 16.14 18.37
CA SER A 2 -3.25 15.52 18.46
C SER A 2 -3.33 14.11 17.92
N GLN A 3 -2.62 13.83 16.84
CA GLN A 3 -2.53 12.48 16.32
C GLN A 3 -1.84 11.60 17.39
N ASN A 4 -2.38 10.41 17.63
CA ASN A 4 -1.78 9.47 18.58
C ASN A 4 -0.42 8.98 18.04
N PRO A 5 0.72 9.27 18.70
CA PRO A 5 2.04 8.90 18.19
C PRO A 5 2.21 7.38 18.03
N VAL A 6 1.55 6.61 18.89
CA VAL A 6 1.60 5.15 18.83
C VAL A 6 0.91 4.65 17.56
N LEU A 7 -0.26 5.20 17.21
CA LEU A 7 -0.96 4.85 15.98
C LEU A 7 -0.12 5.18 14.74
N ILE A 8 0.49 6.37 14.70
CA ILE A 8 1.39 6.76 13.60
C ILE A 8 2.54 5.77 13.46
N LEU A 9 3.15 5.35 14.57
CA LEU A 9 4.25 4.39 14.54
C LEU A 9 3.81 3.04 13.94
N PHE A 10 2.64 2.54 14.31
CA PHE A 10 2.05 1.32 13.75
C PHE A 10 1.75 1.48 12.25
N GLU A 11 1.16 2.61 11.84
CA GLU A 11 0.88 2.93 10.44
C GLU A 11 2.16 2.94 9.60
N LEU A 12 3.20 3.63 10.06
CA LEU A 12 4.50 3.70 9.37
C LEU A 12 5.17 2.33 9.29
N PHE A 13 5.11 1.53 10.36
CA PHE A 13 5.65 0.18 10.38
C PHE A 13 4.96 -0.71 9.34
N VAL A 14 3.62 -0.71 9.31
CA VAL A 14 2.85 -1.50 8.35
C VAL A 14 3.08 -1.00 6.92
N MET A 15 3.16 0.33 6.71
CA MET A 15 3.48 0.92 5.40
C MET A 15 4.82 0.42 4.86
N VAL A 16 5.87 0.43 5.68
CA VAL A 16 7.21 -0.02 5.29
C VAL A 16 7.20 -1.51 4.90
N LEU A 17 6.47 -2.34 5.65
CA LEU A 17 6.31 -3.76 5.32
C LEU A 17 5.51 -3.96 4.02
N ALA A 18 4.45 -3.21 3.81
CA ALA A 18 3.63 -3.28 2.60
C ALA A 18 4.40 -2.86 1.35
N ILE A 19 5.23 -1.82 1.43
CA ILE A 19 6.14 -1.41 0.36
C ILE A 19 7.17 -2.51 0.07
N SER A 20 7.75 -3.10 1.12
CA SER A 20 8.74 -4.18 0.96
C SER A 20 8.13 -5.42 0.30
N LEU A 21 6.90 -5.79 0.67
CA LEU A 21 6.15 -6.88 0.07
C LEU A 21 5.92 -6.63 -1.43
N HIS A 22 5.44 -5.45 -1.76
CA HIS A 22 5.20 -5.01 -3.12
C HIS A 22 6.45 -5.15 -4.00
N ASP A 23 7.54 -4.49 -3.61
CA ASP A 23 8.78 -4.45 -4.38
C ASP A 23 9.47 -5.81 -4.47
N ALA A 24 9.48 -6.58 -3.36
CA ALA A 24 10.02 -7.94 -3.34
C ALA A 24 9.25 -8.87 -4.29
N THR A 25 7.92 -8.74 -4.34
CA THR A 25 7.07 -9.53 -5.23
C THR A 25 7.30 -9.17 -6.68
N GLN A 26 7.39 -7.87 -7.02
CA GLN A 26 7.75 -7.44 -8.38
C GLN A 26 9.11 -7.97 -8.81
N SER A 27 10.12 -7.88 -7.94
CA SER A 27 11.47 -8.41 -8.20
C SER A 27 11.45 -9.92 -8.41
N TRP A 28 10.71 -10.65 -7.59
CA TRP A 28 10.54 -12.09 -7.72
C TRP A 28 9.83 -12.48 -9.02
N ALA A 29 8.74 -11.80 -9.35
CA ALA A 29 7.96 -12.04 -10.56
C ALA A 29 8.78 -11.72 -11.81
N ALA A 30 9.51 -10.59 -11.85
CA ALA A 30 10.39 -10.25 -12.96
C ALA A 30 11.42 -11.36 -13.22
N ASN A 31 12.08 -11.86 -12.16
CA ASN A 31 13.03 -12.95 -12.27
C ASN A 31 12.38 -14.25 -12.80
N ARG A 32 11.17 -14.59 -12.35
CA ARG A 32 10.42 -15.77 -12.83
C ARG A 32 9.97 -15.62 -14.29
N LEU A 33 9.73 -14.41 -14.73
CA LEU A 33 9.30 -14.09 -16.09
C LEU A 33 10.47 -13.85 -17.07
N GLY A 34 11.72 -14.00 -16.61
CA GLY A 34 12.92 -13.99 -17.44
C GLY A 34 13.87 -12.82 -17.21
N ASP A 35 13.50 -11.81 -16.41
CA ASP A 35 14.39 -10.70 -16.10
C ASP A 35 15.06 -10.83 -14.72
N PRO A 36 16.35 -11.22 -14.64
CA PRO A 36 17.07 -11.38 -13.38
C PRO A 36 17.60 -10.04 -12.81
N THR A 37 17.38 -8.90 -13.46
CA THR A 37 18.02 -7.61 -13.13
C THR A 37 17.83 -7.24 -11.66
N ALA A 38 16.60 -7.21 -11.18
CA ALA A 38 16.29 -6.86 -9.79
C ALA A 38 16.86 -7.88 -8.78
N ARG A 39 16.83 -9.18 -9.13
CA ARG A 39 17.41 -10.23 -8.30
C ARG A 39 18.93 -10.07 -8.17
N MET A 40 19.64 -9.78 -9.26
CA MET A 40 21.11 -9.57 -9.25
C MET A 40 21.53 -8.38 -8.38
N LEU A 41 20.64 -7.40 -8.23
CA LEU A 41 20.81 -6.24 -7.34
C LEU A 41 20.34 -6.52 -5.89
N GLY A 42 19.99 -7.77 -5.57
CA GLY A 42 19.56 -8.17 -4.22
C GLY A 42 18.20 -7.61 -3.79
N ARG A 43 17.32 -7.27 -4.78
CA ARG A 43 16.00 -6.67 -4.51
C ARG A 43 14.90 -7.72 -4.24
N THR A 44 15.17 -9.01 -4.43
CA THR A 44 14.23 -10.10 -4.14
C THR A 44 14.29 -10.48 -2.66
N THR A 45 13.88 -9.57 -1.80
CA THR A 45 13.95 -9.71 -0.33
C THR A 45 12.88 -8.85 0.33
N MET A 46 12.43 -9.26 1.52
CA MET A 46 11.54 -8.46 2.37
C MET A 46 12.29 -7.43 3.24
N ASN A 47 13.62 -7.33 3.11
CA ASN A 47 14.42 -6.36 3.87
C ASN A 47 14.11 -4.92 3.39
N PRO A 48 13.48 -4.07 4.23
CA PRO A 48 13.09 -2.70 3.83
C PRO A 48 14.27 -1.84 3.38
N ALA A 49 15.47 -2.07 3.92
CA ALA A 49 16.68 -1.30 3.55
C ALA A 49 17.02 -1.44 2.06
N LYS A 50 16.63 -2.55 1.42
CA LYS A 50 16.84 -2.77 -0.02
C LYS A 50 15.85 -2.01 -0.89
N HIS A 51 14.74 -1.57 -0.34
CA HIS A 51 13.66 -0.85 -1.02
C HIS A 51 13.61 0.63 -0.62
N PHE A 52 14.56 1.07 0.22
CA PHE A 52 14.54 2.38 0.85
C PHE A 52 14.51 3.52 -0.17
N SER A 53 13.53 4.40 -0.02
CA SER A 53 13.39 5.66 -0.74
C SER A 53 13.21 6.79 0.27
N LEU A 54 14.14 7.74 0.31
CA LEU A 54 14.03 8.89 1.21
C LEU A 54 12.74 9.68 0.96
N TRP A 55 12.41 9.92 -0.31
CA TRP A 55 11.20 10.65 -0.69
C TRP A 55 9.92 9.87 -0.40
N GLY A 56 9.89 8.59 -0.75
CA GLY A 56 8.68 7.78 -0.63
C GLY A 56 8.45 7.20 0.76
N MET A 57 9.50 6.79 1.48
CA MET A 57 9.35 6.13 2.79
C MET A 57 9.50 7.07 3.98
N VAL A 58 10.03 8.29 3.79
CA VAL A 58 10.24 9.25 4.87
C VAL A 58 9.49 10.55 4.60
N ILE A 59 9.83 11.25 3.51
CA ILE A 59 9.29 12.60 3.27
C ILE A 59 7.80 12.56 2.96
N SER A 60 7.35 11.68 2.08
CA SER A 60 5.93 11.57 1.71
C SER A 60 5.02 11.27 2.91
N PRO A 61 5.26 10.26 3.75
CA PRO A 61 4.41 10.01 4.91
C PRO A 61 4.49 11.12 5.95
N LEU A 62 5.64 11.77 6.15
CA LEU A 62 5.74 12.93 7.03
C LEU A 62 4.89 14.11 6.53
N LEU A 63 4.94 14.39 5.22
CA LEU A 63 4.07 15.42 4.64
C LEU A 63 2.58 15.06 4.79
N ALA A 64 2.21 13.79 4.56
CA ALA A 64 0.84 13.33 4.75
C ALA A 64 0.37 13.54 6.20
N ILE A 65 1.20 13.21 7.18
CA ILE A 65 0.89 13.35 8.61
C ILE A 65 0.80 14.84 9.02
N PHE A 66 1.78 15.67 8.66
CA PHE A 66 1.90 17.03 9.19
C PHE A 66 1.11 18.08 8.39
N ILE A 67 0.97 17.89 7.07
CA ILE A 67 0.27 18.87 6.21
C ILE A 67 -1.20 18.49 6.03
N PHE A 68 -1.49 17.20 5.81
CA PHE A 68 -2.84 16.73 5.51
C PHE A 68 -3.54 16.06 6.68
N SER A 69 -3.16 16.35 7.90
CA SER A 69 -3.63 15.96 9.25
C SER A 69 -4.57 14.77 9.43
N ASN A 70 -5.38 14.41 8.44
CA ASN A 70 -6.34 13.30 8.45
C ASN A 70 -6.08 12.25 7.36
N LEU A 71 -5.00 12.39 6.60
CA LEU A 71 -4.64 11.42 5.58
C LEU A 71 -3.79 10.30 6.18
N LEU A 72 -4.06 9.07 5.76
CA LEU A 72 -3.17 7.94 6.07
C LEU A 72 -1.79 8.20 5.46
N PRO A 73 -0.69 7.85 6.13
CA PRO A 73 0.62 7.94 5.52
C PRO A 73 0.68 7.05 4.29
N TYR A 74 1.08 7.61 3.17
CA TYR A 74 1.30 6.87 1.94
C TYR A 74 2.73 7.10 1.45
N GLY A 75 3.22 6.15 0.66
CA GLY A 75 4.58 6.24 0.18
C GLY A 75 4.89 5.18 -0.87
N TRP A 76 6.12 5.18 -1.32
CA TRP A 76 6.63 4.24 -2.33
C TRP A 76 8.08 3.88 -2.04
N GLY A 77 8.49 2.71 -2.50
CA GLY A 77 9.88 2.27 -2.46
C GLY A 77 10.72 2.87 -3.59
N GLN A 78 11.98 2.53 -3.59
CA GLN A 78 12.82 2.77 -4.76
C GLN A 78 12.33 1.88 -5.93
N PRO A 79 12.06 2.44 -7.13
CA PRO A 79 11.53 1.66 -8.26
C PRO A 79 12.31 0.35 -8.50
N VAL A 80 11.59 -0.73 -8.71
CA VAL A 80 12.19 -2.04 -9.01
C VAL A 80 12.78 -1.98 -10.43
N PRO A 81 14.11 -2.17 -10.59
CA PRO A 81 14.76 -2.12 -11.89
C PRO A 81 14.38 -3.36 -12.71
N MET A 82 13.91 -3.11 -13.93
CA MET A 82 13.55 -4.15 -14.89
C MET A 82 14.13 -3.79 -16.26
N THR A 83 14.56 -4.81 -17.01
CA THR A 83 15.09 -4.67 -18.36
C THR A 83 14.16 -5.35 -19.36
N TYR A 84 13.38 -4.57 -20.10
CA TYR A 84 12.37 -5.05 -21.05
C TYR A 84 12.90 -6.17 -21.98
N ARG A 85 14.13 -6.02 -22.48
CA ARG A 85 14.75 -6.95 -23.43
C ARG A 85 14.99 -8.35 -22.85
N ASN A 86 15.01 -8.49 -21.53
CA ASN A 86 15.23 -9.78 -20.86
C ASN A 86 13.96 -10.64 -20.81
N PHE A 87 12.78 -10.02 -20.98
CA PHE A 87 11.52 -10.77 -20.97
C PHE A 87 11.31 -11.50 -22.30
N PRO A 88 11.23 -12.85 -22.30
CA PRO A 88 11.00 -13.62 -23.51
C PRO A 88 9.60 -13.44 -24.10
N LYS A 89 8.64 -13.04 -23.27
CA LYS A 89 7.25 -12.76 -23.68
C LYS A 89 6.98 -11.26 -23.61
N LYS A 90 6.27 -10.74 -24.62
CA LYS A 90 5.95 -9.32 -24.78
C LYS A 90 5.24 -8.70 -23.56
N ASN A 91 4.44 -9.47 -22.85
CA ASN A 91 3.71 -9.02 -21.64
C ASN A 91 4.40 -9.44 -20.33
N GLY A 92 5.66 -9.87 -20.37
CA GLY A 92 6.40 -10.28 -19.16
C GLY A 92 6.58 -9.13 -18.17
N GLU A 93 7.01 -7.96 -18.65
CA GLU A 93 7.15 -6.76 -17.79
C GLU A 93 5.80 -6.33 -17.23
N PHE A 94 4.73 -6.30 -18.03
CA PHE A 94 3.37 -5.97 -17.58
C PHE A 94 2.95 -6.85 -16.38
N LEU A 95 3.12 -8.16 -16.49
CA LEU A 95 2.78 -9.10 -15.43
C LEU A 95 3.67 -8.94 -14.19
N ALA A 96 4.96 -8.65 -14.38
CA ALA A 96 5.88 -8.39 -13.29
C ALA A 96 5.47 -7.12 -12.51
N VAL A 97 5.15 -6.03 -13.21
CA VAL A 97 4.69 -4.78 -12.59
C VAL A 97 3.36 -4.98 -11.86
N LEU A 98 2.40 -5.66 -12.48
CA LEU A 98 1.09 -5.93 -11.88
C LEU A 98 1.19 -6.78 -10.59
N SER A 99 2.21 -7.62 -10.47
CA SER A 99 2.36 -8.52 -9.32
C SER A 99 2.52 -7.79 -7.98
N GLY A 100 3.09 -6.57 -7.96
CA GLY A 100 3.24 -5.76 -6.75
C GLY A 100 1.89 -5.35 -6.14
N PRO A 101 1.05 -4.58 -6.86
CA PRO A 101 -0.29 -4.24 -6.39
C PRO A 101 -1.15 -5.45 -6.05
N MET A 102 -1.03 -6.55 -6.84
CA MET A 102 -1.74 -7.80 -6.53
C MET A 102 -1.30 -8.43 -5.22
N ALA A 103 -0.01 -8.38 -4.89
CA ALA A 103 0.48 -8.87 -3.60
C ALA A 103 -0.07 -8.05 -2.42
N GLN A 104 -0.16 -6.73 -2.57
CA GLN A 104 -0.78 -5.85 -1.57
C GLN A 104 -2.27 -6.18 -1.38
N PHE A 105 -3.01 -6.35 -2.48
CA PHE A 105 -4.42 -6.76 -2.39
C PHE A 105 -4.58 -8.11 -1.68
N LEU A 106 -3.77 -9.10 -2.03
CA LEU A 106 -3.77 -10.41 -1.38
C LEU A 106 -3.38 -10.32 0.10
N ALA A 107 -2.43 -9.47 0.48
CA ALA A 107 -2.07 -9.25 1.87
C ALA A 107 -3.25 -8.67 2.68
N ALA A 108 -4.01 -7.74 2.10
CA ALA A 108 -5.22 -7.22 2.72
C ALA A 108 -6.29 -8.33 2.93
N VAL A 109 -6.48 -9.21 1.93
CA VAL A 109 -7.39 -10.36 2.05
C VAL A 109 -6.93 -11.33 3.13
N VAL A 110 -5.64 -11.65 3.20
CA VAL A 110 -5.07 -12.52 4.24
C VAL A 110 -5.27 -11.91 5.63
N ALA A 111 -5.03 -10.61 5.77
CA ALA A 111 -5.26 -9.90 7.03
C ALA A 111 -6.75 -9.90 7.44
N LEU A 112 -7.67 -9.76 6.48
CA LEU A 112 -9.11 -9.87 6.74
C LEU A 112 -9.47 -11.27 7.24
N ILE A 113 -8.99 -12.31 6.58
CA ILE A 113 -9.24 -13.71 7.00
C ILE A 113 -8.69 -13.93 8.42
N ALA A 114 -7.48 -13.44 8.72
CA ALA A 114 -6.90 -13.53 10.06
C ALA A 114 -7.77 -12.82 11.11
N LEU A 115 -8.27 -11.62 10.81
CA LEU A 115 -9.20 -10.89 11.71
C LEU A 115 -10.50 -11.65 11.92
N LEU A 116 -11.09 -12.23 10.87
CA LEU A 116 -12.31 -13.04 10.98
C LEU A 116 -12.09 -14.27 11.87
N ILE A 117 -10.95 -14.96 11.72
CA ILE A 117 -10.60 -16.07 12.59
C ILE A 117 -10.48 -15.61 14.04
N LEU A 118 -9.76 -14.54 14.33
CA LEU A 118 -9.59 -14.01 15.68
C LEU A 118 -10.92 -13.52 16.27
N LYS A 119 -11.77 -12.89 15.46
CA LYS A 119 -13.11 -12.44 15.84
C LYS A 119 -13.96 -13.58 16.43
N HIS A 120 -13.86 -14.79 15.85
CA HIS A 120 -14.66 -15.95 16.25
C HIS A 120 -13.98 -16.86 17.28
N THR A 121 -12.66 -16.78 17.43
CA THR A 121 -11.90 -17.69 18.31
C THR A 121 -11.43 -17.06 19.61
N VAL A 122 -11.31 -15.73 19.65
CA VAL A 122 -10.77 -15.02 20.82
C VAL A 122 -11.89 -14.27 21.55
N ALA A 123 -11.99 -14.51 22.85
CA ALA A 123 -12.96 -13.80 23.70
C ALA A 123 -12.71 -12.27 23.65
N ASN A 124 -13.78 -11.49 23.58
CA ASN A 124 -13.78 -10.03 23.53
C ASN A 124 -13.13 -9.41 22.27
N ALA A 125 -12.79 -10.22 21.25
CA ALA A 125 -12.21 -9.69 20.02
C ALA A 125 -13.20 -8.74 19.30
N ASN A 126 -14.50 -9.04 19.28
CA ASN A 126 -15.51 -8.17 18.66
C ASN A 126 -15.53 -6.75 19.24
N ALA A 127 -15.62 -6.63 20.58
CA ALA A 127 -15.62 -5.32 21.24
C ALA A 127 -14.31 -4.55 21.00
N SER A 128 -13.19 -5.28 20.87
CA SER A 128 -11.91 -4.69 20.54
C SER A 128 -11.83 -4.21 19.09
N LEU A 129 -12.48 -4.89 18.14
CA LEU A 129 -12.49 -4.53 16.73
C LEU A 129 -13.22 -3.21 16.50
N ASP A 130 -14.32 -2.93 17.19
CA ASP A 130 -15.02 -1.65 17.11
C ASP A 130 -14.09 -0.48 17.53
N ILE A 131 -13.29 -0.69 18.57
CA ILE A 131 -12.30 0.28 19.03
C ILE A 131 -11.15 0.42 18.02
N VAL A 132 -10.66 -0.69 17.47
CA VAL A 132 -9.61 -0.71 16.44
C VAL A 132 -10.05 0.07 15.22
N GLU A 133 -11.26 -0.19 14.71
CA GLU A 133 -11.83 0.51 13.57
C GLU A 133 -11.95 2.02 13.84
N ALA A 134 -12.53 2.40 14.98
CA ALA A 134 -12.67 3.80 15.35
C ALA A 134 -11.31 4.52 15.44
N LEU A 135 -10.29 3.88 16.04
CA LEU A 135 -8.93 4.42 16.12
C LEU A 135 -8.29 4.56 14.73
N ALA A 136 -8.37 3.52 13.91
CA ALA A 136 -7.78 3.50 12.58
C ALA A 136 -8.43 4.51 11.64
N LEU A 137 -9.75 4.71 11.74
CA LEU A 137 -10.51 5.72 10.99
C LEU A 137 -10.47 7.12 11.64
N ARG A 138 -9.68 7.28 12.72
CA ARG A 138 -9.52 8.56 13.46
C ARG A 138 -10.84 9.14 13.99
N VAL A 139 -11.82 8.28 14.28
CA VAL A 139 -13.05 8.67 14.95
C VAL A 139 -12.71 9.06 16.40
N PRO A 140 -13.18 10.21 16.89
CA PRO A 140 -12.91 10.64 18.27
C PRO A 140 -13.58 9.69 19.26
N ILE A 141 -12.80 8.88 19.95
CA ILE A 141 -13.25 7.99 21.03
C ILE A 141 -12.41 8.22 22.28
N ARG A 142 -13.01 8.03 23.43
CA ARG A 142 -12.29 7.97 24.71
C ARG A 142 -12.03 6.50 25.04
N VAL A 143 -10.77 6.11 24.97
CA VAL A 143 -10.34 4.74 25.27
C VAL A 143 -9.33 4.77 26.40
N ASP A 144 -9.58 3.98 27.42
CA ASP A 144 -8.57 3.65 28.41
C ASP A 144 -7.68 2.53 27.83
N LEU A 145 -6.48 2.91 27.40
CA LEU A 145 -5.52 1.97 26.82
C LEU A 145 -5.10 0.87 27.80
N ALA A 146 -5.16 1.13 29.11
CA ALA A 146 -4.82 0.14 30.13
C ALA A 146 -5.90 -0.95 30.31
N ALA A 147 -7.14 -0.64 29.91
CA ALA A 147 -8.26 -1.59 29.97
C ALA A 147 -8.38 -2.49 28.74
N LEU A 148 -7.55 -2.26 27.68
CA LEU A 148 -7.61 -3.04 26.46
C LEU A 148 -7.02 -4.45 26.66
N PRO A 149 -7.65 -5.48 26.05
CA PRO A 149 -7.14 -6.85 26.14
C PRO A 149 -5.79 -6.99 25.41
N GLY A 150 -4.95 -7.93 25.86
CA GLY A 150 -3.60 -8.15 25.29
C GLY A 150 -3.57 -8.48 23.80
N ILE A 151 -4.71 -8.92 23.23
CA ILE A 151 -4.84 -9.18 21.77
C ILE A 151 -4.99 -7.89 20.95
N PHE A 152 -5.35 -6.76 21.58
CA PHE A 152 -5.66 -5.51 20.89
C PHE A 152 -4.58 -5.02 19.90
N PRO A 153 -3.28 -5.04 20.24
CA PRO A 153 -2.23 -4.61 19.30
C PRO A 153 -2.18 -5.48 18.03
N VAL A 154 -2.48 -6.78 18.15
CA VAL A 154 -2.51 -7.69 16.99
C VAL A 154 -3.70 -7.36 16.09
N LEU A 155 -4.88 -7.12 16.66
CA LEU A 155 -6.07 -6.71 15.90
C LEU A 155 -5.83 -5.38 15.19
N LEU A 156 -5.20 -4.41 15.88
CA LEU A 156 -4.85 -3.11 15.30
C LEU A 156 -3.86 -3.27 14.13
N LEU A 157 -2.80 -4.06 14.30
CA LEU A 157 -1.83 -4.31 13.22
C LEU A 157 -2.47 -4.96 12.00
N LEU A 158 -3.35 -5.94 12.20
CA LEU A 158 -4.05 -6.61 11.10
C LEU A 158 -5.01 -5.66 10.38
N TYR A 159 -5.77 -4.85 11.13
CA TYR A 159 -6.69 -3.87 10.53
C TYR A 159 -5.92 -2.79 9.75
N LEU A 160 -4.84 -2.26 10.33
CA LEU A 160 -3.95 -1.33 9.64
C LEU A 160 -3.28 -1.99 8.41
N SER A 161 -2.99 -3.29 8.47
CA SER A 161 -2.48 -4.04 7.31
C SER A 161 -3.50 -4.06 6.17
N ILE A 162 -4.80 -4.26 6.47
CA ILE A 162 -5.85 -4.12 5.47
C ILE A 162 -5.82 -2.73 4.86
N MET A 163 -5.92 -1.69 5.70
CA MET A 163 -5.99 -0.30 5.25
C MET A 163 -4.78 0.10 4.40
N MET A 164 -3.56 -0.17 4.90
CA MET A 164 -2.32 0.23 4.22
C MET A 164 -2.11 -0.52 2.90
N ASN A 165 -2.35 -1.82 2.88
CA ASN A 165 -2.17 -2.60 1.65
C ASN A 165 -3.23 -2.22 0.60
N LEU A 166 -4.49 -1.98 0.98
CA LEU A 166 -5.51 -1.48 0.05
C LEU A 166 -5.18 -0.07 -0.46
N LEU A 167 -4.77 0.83 0.44
CA LEU A 167 -4.37 2.19 0.08
C LEU A 167 -3.23 2.18 -0.93
N LEU A 168 -2.16 1.44 -0.64
CA LEU A 168 -0.97 1.37 -1.50
C LEU A 168 -1.26 0.62 -2.80
N CYS A 169 -2.12 -0.40 -2.79
CA CYS A 169 -2.60 -1.07 -4.01
C CYS A 169 -3.32 -0.06 -4.93
N VAL A 170 -4.28 0.69 -4.41
CA VAL A 170 -5.00 1.72 -5.18
C VAL A 170 -4.05 2.80 -5.65
N PHE A 171 -3.17 3.29 -4.77
CA PHE A 171 -2.18 4.31 -5.09
C PHE A 171 -1.27 3.87 -6.24
N ASN A 172 -0.67 2.68 -6.15
CA ASN A 172 0.23 2.18 -7.19
C ASN A 172 -0.48 1.90 -8.53
N MET A 173 -1.79 1.61 -8.51
CA MET A 173 -2.58 1.40 -9.73
C MET A 173 -3.05 2.70 -10.40
N LEU A 174 -2.81 3.87 -9.79
CA LEU A 174 -3.12 5.14 -10.44
C LEU A 174 -2.33 5.31 -11.74
N PRO A 175 -2.96 5.86 -12.81
CA PRO A 175 -2.32 6.07 -14.10
C PRO A 175 -1.36 7.28 -14.09
N LEU A 176 -0.34 7.21 -13.27
CA LEU A 176 0.66 8.27 -13.10
C LEU A 176 2.04 7.77 -13.55
N PRO A 177 2.83 8.55 -14.31
CA PRO A 177 4.07 8.10 -14.91
C PRO A 177 5.10 7.51 -13.94
N PHE A 178 5.07 7.93 -12.68
CA PHE A 178 6.00 7.51 -11.63
C PHE A 178 5.49 6.32 -10.78
N LEU A 179 4.27 5.81 -11.07
CA LEU A 179 3.64 4.67 -10.39
C LEU A 179 3.50 3.47 -11.34
N ASP A 180 3.19 2.32 -10.77
CA ASP A 180 3.01 1.08 -11.55
C ASP A 180 1.87 1.18 -12.56
N GLY A 181 0.73 1.81 -12.20
CA GLY A 181 -0.37 2.05 -13.12
C GLY A 181 0.05 2.84 -14.36
N GLY A 182 0.96 3.80 -14.21
CA GLY A 182 1.56 4.50 -15.34
C GLY A 182 2.42 3.59 -16.21
N ARG A 183 3.26 2.73 -15.61
CA ARG A 183 4.05 1.74 -16.35
C ARG A 183 3.15 0.75 -17.11
N LEU A 184 2.04 0.31 -16.50
CA LEU A 184 1.07 -0.57 -17.15
C LEU A 184 0.39 0.13 -18.33
N ILE A 185 0.03 1.40 -18.21
CA ILE A 185 -0.61 2.19 -19.27
C ILE A 185 0.34 2.37 -20.46
N VAL A 186 1.61 2.66 -20.24
CA VAL A 186 2.61 2.81 -21.31
C VAL A 186 2.67 1.57 -22.22
N HIS A 187 2.43 0.37 -21.69
CA HIS A 187 2.35 -0.84 -22.50
C HIS A 187 1.17 -0.89 -23.48
N ILE A 188 0.14 -0.12 -23.23
CA ILE A 188 -1.10 -0.11 -24.04
C ILE A 188 -1.13 1.09 -24.98
N LEU A 189 -0.43 2.17 -24.63
CA LEU A 189 -0.43 3.41 -25.39
C LEU A 189 0.36 3.27 -26.71
N PRO A 190 -0.07 3.95 -27.80
CA PRO A 190 0.77 4.16 -28.96
C PRO A 190 2.05 4.93 -28.60
N TYR A 191 3.15 4.68 -29.32
CA TYR A 191 4.48 5.23 -29.02
C TYR A 191 4.48 6.75 -28.73
N ASN A 192 3.80 7.56 -29.57
CA ASN A 192 3.77 9.01 -29.40
C ASN A 192 3.04 9.44 -28.13
N ALA A 193 1.95 8.73 -27.76
CA ALA A 193 1.20 8.99 -26.55
C ALA A 193 1.99 8.56 -25.31
N ALA A 194 2.67 7.41 -25.33
CA ALA A 194 3.55 6.95 -24.27
C ALA A 194 4.69 7.94 -24.02
N LYS A 195 5.36 8.41 -25.10
CA LYS A 195 6.43 9.41 -25.01
C LYS A 195 5.92 10.73 -24.39
N ALA A 196 4.76 11.23 -24.83
CA ALA A 196 4.16 12.44 -24.28
C ALA A 196 3.79 12.24 -22.79
N PHE A 197 3.21 11.09 -22.43
CA PHE A 197 2.86 10.76 -21.05
C PHE A 197 4.07 10.77 -20.11
N GLU A 198 5.20 10.20 -20.52
CA GLU A 198 6.46 10.24 -19.76
C GLU A 198 7.07 11.65 -19.71
N GLN A 199 7.05 12.38 -20.83
CA GLN A 199 7.58 13.75 -20.92
C GLN A 199 6.88 14.72 -19.97
N TYR A 200 5.57 14.57 -19.77
CA TYR A 200 4.78 15.42 -18.89
C TYR A 200 4.67 14.88 -17.45
N SER A 201 5.51 13.92 -17.06
CA SER A 201 5.48 13.27 -15.73
C SER A 201 5.52 14.26 -14.55
N LEU A 202 6.30 15.35 -14.67
CA LEU A 202 6.36 16.39 -13.63
C LEU A 202 5.00 17.08 -13.44
N TYR A 203 4.29 17.39 -14.51
CA TYR A 203 2.97 18.03 -14.43
C TYR A 203 1.93 17.10 -13.83
N PHE A 204 1.98 15.81 -14.16
CA PHE A 204 1.14 14.78 -13.50
C PHE A 204 1.44 14.70 -12.02
N MET A 205 2.70 14.74 -11.62
CA MET A 205 3.11 14.72 -10.23
C MET A 205 2.59 15.96 -9.47
N LEU A 206 2.75 17.17 -10.04
CA LEU A 206 2.24 18.40 -9.45
C LEU A 206 0.70 18.39 -9.33
N GLY A 207 0.01 17.95 -10.39
CA GLY A 207 -1.45 17.77 -10.35
C GLY A 207 -1.89 16.78 -9.28
N PHE A 208 -1.16 15.68 -9.12
CA PHE A 208 -1.44 14.70 -8.08
C PHE A 208 -1.28 15.29 -6.66
N PHE A 209 -0.29 16.13 -6.40
CA PHE A 209 -0.17 16.80 -5.11
C PHE A 209 -1.38 17.68 -4.78
N LEU A 210 -2.06 18.24 -5.78
CA LEU A 210 -3.24 19.08 -5.56
C LEU A 210 -4.53 18.29 -5.34
N ILE A 211 -4.75 17.23 -6.11
CA ILE A 211 -6.03 16.50 -6.13
C ILE A 211 -5.91 15.00 -5.81
N GLY A 212 -4.70 14.50 -5.64
CA GLY A 212 -4.42 13.06 -5.55
C GLY A 212 -5.10 12.39 -4.35
N GLY A 213 -5.16 13.05 -3.21
CA GLY A 213 -5.89 12.54 -2.05
C GLY A 213 -7.37 12.30 -2.34
N TYR A 214 -8.01 13.21 -3.09
CA TYR A 214 -9.39 13.04 -3.54
C TYR A 214 -9.53 11.89 -4.53
N VAL A 215 -8.64 11.82 -5.52
CA VAL A 215 -8.64 10.73 -6.53
C VAL A 215 -8.45 9.36 -5.87
N VAL A 216 -7.52 9.24 -4.93
CA VAL A 216 -7.32 8.01 -4.15
C VAL A 216 -8.57 7.65 -3.36
N SER A 217 -9.20 8.62 -2.68
CA SER A 217 -10.36 8.38 -1.82
C SER A 217 -11.58 7.85 -2.57
N ILE A 218 -11.76 8.22 -3.86
CA ILE A 218 -12.88 7.73 -4.71
C ILE A 218 -12.85 6.20 -4.85
N VAL A 219 -11.65 5.60 -4.94
CA VAL A 219 -11.51 4.14 -5.12
C VAL A 219 -11.23 3.46 -3.78
N PHE A 220 -10.36 4.03 -2.96
CA PHE A 220 -9.98 3.45 -1.67
C PHE A 220 -11.17 3.39 -0.69
N GLY A 221 -11.98 4.45 -0.58
CA GLY A 221 -13.11 4.49 0.35
C GLY A 221 -14.12 3.35 0.13
N PRO A 222 -14.69 3.19 -1.07
CA PRO A 222 -15.58 2.06 -1.37
C PRO A 222 -14.94 0.69 -1.19
N LEU A 223 -13.67 0.55 -1.57
CA LEU A 223 -12.94 -0.71 -1.41
C LEU A 223 -12.76 -1.07 0.07
N LEU A 224 -12.34 -0.11 0.90
CA LEU A 224 -12.23 -0.29 2.34
C LEU A 224 -13.59 -0.61 2.96
N ALA A 225 -14.66 0.07 2.54
CA ALA A 225 -16.02 -0.17 3.03
C ALA A 225 -16.47 -1.62 2.78
N ILE A 226 -16.12 -2.22 1.64
CA ILE A 226 -16.39 -3.64 1.37
C ILE A 226 -15.71 -4.52 2.42
N PHE A 227 -14.43 -4.29 2.72
CA PHE A 227 -13.68 -5.07 3.72
C PHE A 227 -14.25 -4.90 5.13
N THR A 228 -14.61 -3.66 5.50
CA THR A 228 -15.24 -3.37 6.79
C THR A 228 -16.62 -4.06 6.93
N VAL A 229 -17.45 -4.01 5.88
CA VAL A 229 -18.75 -4.70 5.86
C VAL A 229 -18.58 -6.22 5.96
N LEU A 230 -17.60 -6.80 5.26
CA LEU A 230 -17.31 -8.23 5.39
C LEU A 230 -16.86 -8.58 6.82
N LEU A 231 -16.00 -7.77 7.42
CA LEU A 231 -15.55 -7.96 8.80
C LEU A 231 -16.69 -7.83 9.81
N SER A 232 -17.64 -6.93 9.60
CA SER A 232 -18.76 -6.72 10.50
C SER A 232 -19.84 -7.80 10.40
N LYS A 233 -20.13 -8.29 9.17
CA LYS A 233 -21.22 -9.23 8.91
C LYS A 233 -20.84 -10.70 9.04
N LEU A 234 -19.59 -11.05 8.78
CA LEU A 234 -19.04 -12.39 8.94
C LEU A 234 -18.35 -12.54 10.30
#